data_ebd8c9008e3b489b44b453074caa3a30
#
_entry.id   ebd8c9008e3b489b44b453074caa3a30
#
_cell.length_a   1.000
_cell.length_b   1.000
_cell.length_c   1.000
_cell.angle_alpha   90.00
_cell.angle_beta   90.00
_cell.angle_gamma   90.00
#
_symmetry.space_group_name_H-M   'P 1'
#
loop_
_entity.id
_entity.type
_entity.pdbx_description
1 polymer ?
#
loop_
_entity_poly.entity_id
_entity_poly.type
_entity_poly.pdbx_seq_one_letter_code
_entity_poly.pdbx_strand_id
1 'polypeptide(L)'
;MGYTKIFHIDDDQDDIDIFVAAIGYLSDGISCFSFTNASKALQKLVSGELIPDVIFLDLNMPIINGQEFLAILKSSAGLQQIPVIILSTASDSITARKLKAEGACGFLTKPTSIKDLSHLLSPYLI
;
A
#
# COMPACT_ATOMS: atom_id res chain seq x y z
N MET A 1 -10.45 11.14 11.01
CA MET A 1 -11.12 10.18 10.14
C MET A 1 -10.09 9.40 9.35
N GLY A 2 -10.23 8.10 9.34
CA GLY A 2 -9.32 7.24 8.62
C GLY A 2 -9.81 6.85 7.24
N TYR A 3 -8.94 6.23 6.47
CA TYR A 3 -9.28 5.65 5.19
C TYR A 3 -10.11 4.39 5.41
N THR A 4 -11.08 4.12 4.54
CA THR A 4 -11.95 2.95 4.67
C THR A 4 -11.83 1.97 3.51
N LYS A 5 -11.33 2.41 2.37
CA LYS A 5 -11.14 1.56 1.19
C LYS A 5 -9.67 1.51 0.84
N ILE A 6 -9.06 0.33 0.93
CA ILE A 6 -7.62 0.15 0.86
C ILE A 6 -7.26 -0.80 -0.27
N PHE A 7 -6.25 -0.44 -1.06
CA PHE A 7 -5.52 -1.40 -1.88
C PHE A 7 -4.25 -1.79 -1.14
N HIS A 8 -3.97 -3.08 -1.09
CA HIS A 8 -2.72 -3.62 -0.59
C HIS A 8 -2.07 -4.44 -1.68
N ILE A 9 -0.86 -4.07 -2.09
CA ILE A 9 -0.15 -4.73 -3.19
C ILE A 9 1.14 -5.32 -2.65
N ASP A 10 1.24 -6.64 -2.67
CA ASP A 10 2.36 -7.39 -2.12
C ASP A 10 2.38 -8.76 -2.79
N ASP A 11 3.53 -9.18 -3.32
CA ASP A 11 3.64 -10.45 -4.04
C ASP A 11 3.65 -11.68 -3.12
N ASP A 12 3.77 -11.48 -1.80
CA ASP A 12 3.82 -12.56 -0.82
C ASP A 12 2.46 -12.77 -0.18
N GLN A 13 1.86 -13.94 -0.41
CA GLN A 13 0.54 -14.26 0.15
C GLN A 13 0.55 -14.26 1.68
N ASP A 14 1.64 -14.70 2.31
CA ASP A 14 1.74 -14.69 3.77
C ASP A 14 1.69 -13.27 4.31
N ASP A 15 2.36 -12.33 3.66
CA ASP A 15 2.30 -10.92 4.04
C ASP A 15 0.89 -10.34 3.86
N ILE A 16 0.19 -10.75 2.81
CA ILE A 16 -1.20 -10.36 2.58
C ILE A 16 -2.09 -10.86 3.72
N ASP A 17 -1.93 -12.12 4.11
CA ASP A 17 -2.73 -12.72 5.18
C ASP A 17 -2.51 -11.98 6.51
N ILE A 18 -1.26 -11.62 6.79
CA ILE A 18 -0.90 -10.85 7.99
C ILE A 18 -1.52 -9.46 7.94
N PHE A 19 -1.47 -8.80 6.79
CA PHE A 19 -2.04 -7.47 6.61
C PHE A 19 -3.56 -7.48 6.81
N VAL A 20 -4.24 -8.45 6.20
CA VAL A 20 -5.70 -8.59 6.34
C VAL A 20 -6.08 -8.84 7.80
N ALA A 21 -5.33 -9.70 8.49
CA ALA A 21 -5.57 -9.95 9.91
C ALA A 21 -5.37 -8.68 10.75
N ALA A 22 -4.34 -7.90 10.45
CA ALA A 22 -4.07 -6.64 11.16
C ALA A 22 -5.22 -5.64 10.97
N ILE A 23 -5.75 -5.54 9.74
CA ILE A 23 -6.91 -4.70 9.44
C ILE A 23 -8.12 -5.13 10.26
N GLY A 24 -8.35 -6.45 10.37
CA GLY A 24 -9.46 -7.01 11.14
C GLY A 24 -9.43 -6.62 12.61
N TYR A 25 -8.26 -6.39 13.19
CA TYR A 25 -8.14 -5.90 14.57
C TYR A 25 -8.58 -4.46 14.73
N LEU A 26 -8.55 -3.68 13.66
CA LEU A 26 -8.81 -2.24 13.74
C LEU A 26 -10.29 -1.91 13.58
N SER A 27 -10.95 -2.49 12.57
CA SER A 27 -12.34 -2.16 12.30
C SER A 27 -12.94 -3.10 11.25
N ASP A 28 -14.21 -3.43 11.41
CA ASP A 28 -14.99 -4.14 10.41
C ASP A 28 -15.42 -3.24 9.24
N GLY A 29 -15.31 -1.94 9.41
CA GLY A 29 -15.74 -0.97 8.40
C GLY A 29 -14.72 -0.71 7.31
N ILE A 30 -13.56 -1.38 7.34
CA ILE A 30 -12.49 -1.19 6.37
C ILE A 30 -12.59 -2.27 5.30
N SER A 31 -12.64 -1.84 4.03
CA SER A 31 -12.61 -2.76 2.88
C SER A 31 -11.19 -2.82 2.36
N CYS A 32 -10.59 -4.01 2.38
CA CYS A 32 -9.22 -4.22 1.92
C CYS A 32 -9.21 -5.10 0.68
N PHE A 33 -8.64 -4.60 -0.39
CA PHE A 33 -8.48 -5.32 -1.66
C PHE A 33 -7.01 -5.61 -1.86
N SER A 34 -6.64 -6.88 -1.81
CA SER A 34 -5.24 -7.32 -1.90
C SER A 34 -4.91 -7.83 -3.28
N PHE A 35 -3.74 -7.49 -3.76
CA PHE A 35 -3.23 -7.91 -5.07
C PHE A 35 -1.83 -8.49 -4.92
N THR A 36 -1.61 -9.67 -5.45
CA THR A 36 -0.26 -10.27 -5.52
C THR A 36 0.50 -9.80 -6.75
N ASN A 37 -0.17 -9.04 -7.63
CA ASN A 37 0.36 -8.61 -8.91
C ASN A 37 0.00 -7.14 -9.13
N ALA A 38 1.02 -6.31 -9.32
CA ALA A 38 0.84 -4.88 -9.51
C ALA A 38 0.04 -4.56 -10.78
N SER A 39 0.18 -5.38 -11.83
CA SER A 39 -0.55 -5.17 -13.08
C SER A 39 -2.06 -5.26 -12.89
N LYS A 40 -2.52 -6.20 -12.07
CA LYS A 40 -3.95 -6.34 -11.78
C LYS A 40 -4.48 -5.13 -11.03
N ALA A 41 -3.71 -4.62 -10.07
CA ALA A 41 -4.09 -3.42 -9.34
C ALA A 41 -4.20 -2.23 -10.30
N LEU A 42 -3.24 -2.08 -11.21
CA LEU A 42 -3.25 -1.00 -12.20
C LEU A 42 -4.46 -1.10 -13.12
N GLN A 43 -4.85 -2.31 -13.55
CA GLN A 43 -6.02 -2.52 -14.39
C GLN A 43 -7.29 -2.00 -13.70
N LYS A 44 -7.45 -2.29 -12.42
CA LYS A 44 -8.60 -1.81 -11.65
C LYS A 44 -8.61 -0.30 -11.53
N LEU A 45 -7.45 0.29 -11.29
CA LEU A 45 -7.31 1.74 -11.15
C LEU A 45 -7.58 2.47 -12.46
N VAL A 46 -6.97 2.00 -13.55
CA VAL A 46 -7.08 2.63 -14.87
C VAL A 46 -8.51 2.54 -15.41
N SER A 47 -9.18 1.41 -15.20
CA SER A 47 -10.57 1.23 -15.64
C SER A 47 -11.57 2.05 -14.81
N GLY A 48 -11.16 2.54 -13.64
CA GLY A 48 -12.06 3.22 -12.73
C GLY A 48 -13.04 2.30 -12.03
N GLU A 49 -12.89 0.99 -12.20
CA GLU A 49 -13.80 0.01 -11.61
C GLU A 49 -13.76 0.05 -10.08
N LEU A 50 -12.58 0.35 -9.53
CA LEU A 50 -12.39 0.38 -8.10
C LEU A 50 -11.29 1.42 -7.77
N ILE A 51 -11.67 2.45 -7.02
CA ILE A 51 -10.73 3.51 -6.62
C ILE A 51 -10.60 3.49 -5.09
N PRO A 52 -9.40 3.21 -4.57
CA PRO A 52 -9.20 3.19 -3.13
C PRO A 52 -8.99 4.58 -2.54
N ASP A 53 -9.10 4.69 -1.22
CA ASP A 53 -8.74 5.88 -0.48
C ASP A 53 -7.22 5.98 -0.28
N VAL A 54 -6.55 4.83 -0.22
CA VAL A 54 -5.11 4.74 0.01
C VAL A 54 -4.58 3.44 -0.56
N ILE A 55 -3.31 3.45 -0.97
CA ILE A 55 -2.61 2.25 -1.44
C ILE A 55 -1.43 1.98 -0.50
N PHE A 56 -1.39 0.78 0.06
CA PHE A 56 -0.23 0.26 0.77
C PHE A 56 0.54 -0.64 -0.19
N LEU A 57 1.78 -0.30 -0.44
CA LEU A 57 2.55 -0.86 -1.55
C LEU A 57 3.86 -1.46 -1.07
N ASP A 58 4.07 -2.75 -1.36
CA ASP A 58 5.36 -3.38 -1.12
C ASP A 58 6.39 -2.84 -2.11
N LEU A 59 7.58 -2.55 -1.62
CA LEU A 59 8.64 -1.99 -2.44
C LEU A 59 9.26 -3.04 -3.37
N ASN A 60 9.44 -4.26 -2.89
CA ASN A 60 10.18 -5.31 -3.61
C ASN A 60 9.23 -6.34 -4.20
N MET A 61 8.88 -6.17 -5.46
CA MET A 61 8.02 -7.10 -6.21
C MET A 61 8.67 -7.42 -7.56
N PRO A 62 8.44 -8.63 -8.09
CA PRO A 62 8.92 -8.96 -9.43
C PRO A 62 8.10 -8.23 -10.51
N ILE A 63 8.66 -8.14 -11.71
CA ILE A 63 8.05 -7.55 -12.91
C ILE A 63 7.89 -6.04 -12.77
N ILE A 64 6.94 -5.57 -11.95
CA ILE A 64 6.79 -4.15 -11.64
C ILE A 64 7.05 -3.99 -10.15
N ASN A 65 8.14 -3.34 -9.77
CA ASN A 65 8.44 -3.09 -8.37
C ASN A 65 7.65 -1.87 -7.85
N GLY A 66 7.72 -1.66 -6.53
CA GLY A 66 6.96 -0.58 -5.91
C GLY A 66 7.32 0.81 -6.43
N GLN A 67 8.59 1.04 -6.76
CA GLN A 67 9.02 2.32 -7.29
C GLN A 67 8.45 2.58 -8.68
N GLU A 68 8.46 1.57 -9.54
CA GLU A 68 7.86 1.67 -10.88
C GLU A 68 6.36 1.90 -10.81
N PHE A 69 5.67 1.19 -9.91
CA PHE A 69 4.24 1.34 -9.70
C PHE A 69 3.91 2.78 -9.29
N LEU A 70 4.67 3.32 -8.34
CA LEU A 70 4.49 4.70 -7.88
C LEU A 70 4.66 5.69 -9.02
N ALA A 71 5.69 5.51 -9.85
CA ALA A 71 5.95 6.37 -11.00
C ALA A 71 4.77 6.35 -11.98
N ILE A 72 4.20 5.17 -12.25
CA ILE A 72 3.05 5.03 -13.14
C ILE A 72 1.85 5.79 -12.58
N LEU A 73 1.56 5.63 -11.29
CA LEU A 73 0.45 6.34 -10.65
C LEU A 73 0.61 7.84 -10.73
N LYS A 74 1.79 8.34 -10.42
CA LYS A 74 2.04 9.78 -10.35
C LYS A 74 2.09 10.44 -11.74
N SER A 75 2.26 9.65 -12.79
CA SER A 75 2.18 10.16 -14.16
C SER A 75 0.82 9.96 -14.82
N SER A 76 -0.14 9.33 -14.13
CA SER A 76 -1.46 9.02 -14.68
C SER A 76 -2.50 10.01 -14.19
N ALA A 77 -3.17 10.68 -15.13
CA ALA A 77 -4.23 11.65 -14.80
C ALA A 77 -5.36 10.95 -14.04
N GLY A 78 -5.82 11.59 -12.96
CA GLY A 78 -6.88 11.03 -12.11
C GLY A 78 -6.41 10.06 -11.06
N LEU A 79 -5.18 9.56 -11.15
CA LEU A 79 -4.62 8.64 -10.15
C LEU A 79 -3.55 9.29 -9.27
N GLN A 80 -3.08 10.46 -9.67
CA GLN A 80 -1.99 11.17 -8.98
C GLN A 80 -2.31 11.53 -7.53
N GLN A 81 -3.58 11.67 -7.22
CA GLN A 81 -4.04 12.15 -5.91
C GLN A 81 -4.17 11.03 -4.89
N ILE A 82 -4.15 9.77 -5.33
CA ILE A 82 -4.31 8.63 -4.42
C ILE A 82 -3.06 8.53 -3.53
N PRO A 83 -3.21 8.63 -2.22
CA PRO A 83 -2.07 8.50 -1.31
C PRO A 83 -1.45 7.11 -1.41
N VAL A 84 -0.13 7.04 -1.47
CA VAL A 84 0.61 5.77 -1.50
C VAL A 84 1.54 5.72 -0.31
N ILE A 85 1.41 4.66 0.49
CA ILE A 85 2.26 4.41 1.63
C ILE A 85 3.08 3.16 1.34
N ILE A 86 4.39 3.29 1.39
CA ILE A 86 5.30 2.18 1.10
C ILE A 86 5.49 1.33 2.35
N LEU A 87 5.38 0.02 2.19
CA LEU A 87 5.73 -0.95 3.22
C LEU A 87 6.96 -1.72 2.76
N SER A 88 7.98 -1.81 3.61
CA SER A 88 9.21 -2.49 3.26
C SER A 88 9.80 -3.20 4.47
N THR A 89 10.44 -4.33 4.24
CA THR A 89 11.18 -5.04 5.29
C THR A 89 12.50 -4.35 5.62
N ALA A 90 13.02 -3.53 4.68
CA ALA A 90 14.27 -2.81 4.87
C ALA A 90 14.00 -1.39 5.38
N SER A 91 14.80 -0.98 6.36
CA SER A 91 14.76 0.39 6.87
C SER A 91 15.92 1.16 6.25
N ASP A 92 15.64 1.91 5.19
CA ASP A 92 16.65 2.68 4.45
C ASP A 92 16.17 4.11 4.28
N SER A 93 16.82 5.02 5.00
CA SER A 93 16.44 6.44 4.98
C SER A 93 16.67 7.10 3.63
N ILE A 94 17.65 6.64 2.86
CA ILE A 94 17.93 7.19 1.52
C ILE A 94 16.79 6.81 0.57
N THR A 95 16.42 5.54 0.56
CA THR A 95 15.30 5.05 -0.27
C THR A 95 13.99 5.71 0.15
N ALA A 96 13.75 5.85 1.45
CA ALA A 96 12.54 6.51 1.95
C ALA A 96 12.44 7.96 1.47
N ARG A 97 13.53 8.71 1.53
CA ARG A 97 13.55 10.09 1.04
C ARG A 97 13.31 10.17 -0.46
N LYS A 98 13.93 9.27 -1.20
CA LYS A 98 13.77 9.21 -2.66
C LYS A 98 12.31 8.96 -3.03
N LEU A 99 11.68 7.99 -2.40
CA LEU A 99 10.29 7.64 -2.70
C LEU A 99 9.33 8.75 -2.29
N LYS A 100 9.57 9.42 -1.18
CA LYS A 100 8.78 10.58 -0.78
C LYS A 100 8.90 11.71 -1.78
N ALA A 101 10.11 11.95 -2.30
CA ALA A 101 10.32 12.95 -3.35
C ALA A 101 9.60 12.57 -4.64
N GLU A 102 9.41 11.28 -4.91
CA GLU A 102 8.68 10.78 -6.07
C GLU A 102 7.17 10.71 -5.86
N GLY A 103 6.68 11.09 -4.69
CA GLY A 103 5.26 11.23 -4.43
C GLY A 103 4.65 10.30 -3.40
N ALA A 104 5.42 9.43 -2.75
CA ALA A 104 4.89 8.60 -1.68
C ALA A 104 4.54 9.47 -0.46
N CYS A 105 3.37 9.20 0.14
CA CYS A 105 2.92 9.92 1.33
C CYS A 105 3.62 9.44 2.59
N GLY A 106 4.07 8.19 2.62
CA GLY A 106 4.71 7.62 3.79
C GLY A 106 5.56 6.42 3.43
N PHE A 107 6.44 6.07 4.35
CA PHE A 107 7.30 4.91 4.23
C PHE A 107 7.34 4.21 5.59
N LEU A 108 6.87 2.97 5.65
CA LEU A 108 6.78 2.20 6.89
C LEU A 108 7.60 0.93 6.77
N THR A 109 8.27 0.58 7.87
CA THR A 109 8.99 -0.69 7.96
C THR A 109 8.04 -1.77 8.44
N LYS A 110 7.96 -2.89 7.71
CA LYS A 110 7.07 -4.01 8.05
C LYS A 110 7.47 -4.61 9.40
N PRO A 111 6.57 -4.66 10.38
CA PRO A 111 6.81 -5.38 11.61
C PRO A 111 6.59 -6.88 11.41
N THR A 112 7.00 -7.68 12.40
CA THR A 112 6.95 -9.14 12.31
C THR A 112 5.69 -9.74 12.92
N SER A 113 4.88 -8.95 13.62
CA SER A 113 3.65 -9.45 14.25
C SER A 113 2.43 -8.72 13.75
N ILE A 114 1.28 -9.41 13.79
CA ILE A 114 -0.01 -8.85 13.42
C ILE A 114 -0.36 -7.66 14.32
N LYS A 115 -0.08 -7.79 15.61
CA LYS A 115 -0.37 -6.74 16.59
C LYS A 115 0.42 -5.47 16.29
N ASP A 116 1.71 -5.60 16.04
CA ASP A 116 2.56 -4.45 15.73
C ASP A 116 2.17 -3.81 14.41
N LEU A 117 1.80 -4.61 13.42
CA LEU A 117 1.31 -4.08 12.15
C LEU A 117 0.01 -3.32 12.34
N SER A 118 -0.91 -3.85 13.15
CA SER A 118 -2.16 -3.18 13.47
C SER A 118 -1.90 -1.81 14.12
N HIS A 119 -0.98 -1.74 15.08
CA HIS A 119 -0.59 -0.47 15.70
C HIS A 119 -0.01 0.51 14.68
N LEU A 120 0.85 0.02 13.80
CA LEU A 120 1.49 0.84 12.77
C LEU A 120 0.47 1.45 11.80
N LEU A 121 -0.56 0.69 11.45
CA LEU A 121 -1.59 1.10 10.50
C LEU A 121 -2.68 1.98 11.11
N SER A 122 -2.87 1.92 12.42
CA SER A 122 -3.99 2.58 13.08
C SER A 122 -4.07 4.09 12.82
N PRO A 123 -2.96 4.86 12.76
CA PRO A 123 -3.06 6.30 12.49
C PRO A 123 -3.67 6.64 11.14
N TYR A 124 -3.62 5.71 10.19
CA TYR A 124 -4.15 5.93 8.84
C TYR A 124 -5.59 5.48 8.69
N LEU A 125 -6.03 4.53 9.52
CA LEU A 125 -7.27 3.79 9.27
C LEU A 125 -8.37 4.03 10.31
N ILE A 126 -8.06 4.68 11.39
CA ILE A 126 -9.03 4.94 12.45
C ILE A 126 -9.19 6.43 12.70
#